data_d536f4496ab0c1e2e73d401b99cd673e
#
_entry.id   d536f4496ab0c1e2e73d401b99cd673e
#
_cell.length_a   1.000
_cell.length_b   1.000
_cell.length_c   1.000
_cell.angle_alpha   90.00
_cell.angle_beta   90.00
_cell.angle_gamma   90.00
#
_symmetry.space_group_name_H-M   'P 1'
#
loop_
_entity.id
_entity.type
_entity.pdbx_description
1 polymer ?
#
loop_
_entity_poly.entity_id
_entity_poly.type
_entity_poly.pdbx_seq_one_letter_code
_entity_poly.pdbx_strand_id
1 'polypeptide(L)'
;RVRSSAASDVYKRQIEDYLQMVSAEQKEYAEVFDYSKITEKSGVITDYWTNNLLDLILRKDNLNSAYKQVKKNKGKGGIDGMQVDELLPFLRENQDTLIRKIREGKYKPNPVRRVEIPKETKGEFRKLGVPTVVDRVIQQAIAQELSPVYEEQFSENSFGFRPKRGAHDALRQCQKNVNDGYVYVVDMDLEKFFDTVCQSKLIEVLSRTIKDGRVISLIHKYLNAGVIAKGMFERTEVGMPQGGPLSPLLSNVMLNELDKELESRGHRFVRYADDCMIFCKSRKSAERTLKNIIPFIEGKLFLKVNRKKTEVSHISKVKYLGYSFYRYKGKCRFRVHSKSVVKMKNRIRELTDRNKGISNEVREKRYQEYVRGWVEYFRLADMKELLRKTDEWARRRIRAVYWKQWKKIKTKYRMLKALGLEDWKAKELANSRKGYWRMAKVLNQIFSKKIIAKLGYTSMLDYYLIICEN
;
A
#
# COMPACT_ATOMS: atom_id res chain seq x y z
N ARG A 1 -2.39 44.17 -14.74
CA ARG A 1 -1.46 43.45 -13.79
C ARG A 1 -2.15 42.80 -12.59
N VAL A 2 -3.46 42.66 -12.52
CA VAL A 2 -4.16 42.14 -11.31
C VAL A 2 -4.78 40.74 -11.51
N ARG A 3 -4.67 40.07 -12.67
CA ARG A 3 -5.32 38.77 -12.92
C ARG A 3 -4.42 37.53 -12.84
N SER A 4 -3.14 37.66 -12.46
CA SER A 4 -2.22 36.52 -12.32
C SER A 4 -2.09 36.02 -10.89
N SER A 5 -2.42 36.82 -9.86
CA SER A 5 -2.34 36.41 -8.45
C SER A 5 -3.50 35.50 -8.03
N ALA A 6 -4.73 35.78 -8.44
CA ALA A 6 -5.90 35.01 -8.02
C ALA A 6 -5.88 33.53 -8.42
N ALA A 7 -5.29 33.17 -9.57
CA ALA A 7 -5.16 31.77 -9.99
C ALA A 7 -4.05 31.03 -9.23
N SER A 8 -3.00 31.74 -8.82
CA SER A 8 -1.95 31.23 -7.91
C SER A 8 -2.49 31.00 -6.50
N ASP A 9 -3.34 31.92 -6.04
CA ASP A 9 -3.90 31.88 -4.69
C ASP A 9 -4.99 30.80 -4.54
N VAL A 10 -5.79 30.56 -5.58
CA VAL A 10 -6.73 29.41 -5.61
C VAL A 10 -5.98 28.10 -5.65
N TYR A 11 -4.86 28.03 -6.37
CA TYR A 11 -4.03 26.82 -6.43
C TYR A 11 -3.28 26.57 -5.12
N LYS A 12 -2.80 27.62 -4.44
CA LYS A 12 -2.22 27.53 -3.09
C LYS A 12 -3.25 27.09 -2.06
N ARG A 13 -4.45 27.68 -2.03
CA ARG A 13 -5.54 27.25 -1.13
C ARG A 13 -5.93 25.80 -1.35
N GLN A 14 -6.07 25.34 -2.61
CA GLN A 14 -6.38 23.93 -2.88
C GLN A 14 -5.26 22.97 -2.44
N ILE A 15 -4.01 23.43 -2.45
CA ILE A 15 -2.86 22.67 -1.93
C ILE A 15 -2.86 22.69 -0.41
N GLU A 16 -3.14 23.83 0.20
CA GLU A 16 -3.25 23.96 1.66
C GLU A 16 -4.42 23.12 2.19
N ASP A 17 -5.59 23.17 1.56
CA ASP A 17 -6.74 22.32 1.90
C ASP A 17 -6.43 20.82 1.74
N TYR A 18 -5.67 20.44 0.71
CA TYR A 18 -5.23 19.06 0.52
C TYR A 18 -4.17 18.65 1.54
N LEU A 19 -3.19 19.51 1.85
CA LEU A 19 -2.17 19.24 2.87
C LEU A 19 -2.80 19.20 4.28
N GLN A 20 -3.82 20.02 4.54
CA GLN A 20 -4.64 19.92 5.75
C GLN A 20 -5.46 18.64 5.79
N MET A 21 -6.05 18.20 4.67
CA MET A 21 -6.81 16.95 4.57
C MET A 21 -5.89 15.72 4.73
N VAL A 22 -4.70 15.71 4.12
CA VAL A 22 -3.70 14.65 4.27
C VAL A 22 -3.08 14.67 5.67
N SER A 23 -2.84 15.86 6.24
CA SER A 23 -2.37 16.00 7.63
C SER A 23 -3.47 15.66 8.64
N ALA A 24 -4.74 15.90 8.32
CA ALA A 24 -5.88 15.46 9.11
C ALA A 24 -6.07 13.94 9.01
N GLU A 25 -5.95 13.34 7.81
CA GLU A 25 -5.93 11.88 7.66
C GLU A 25 -4.74 11.24 8.37
N GLN A 26 -3.54 11.85 8.32
CA GLN A 26 -2.38 11.38 9.09
C GLN A 26 -2.55 11.62 10.59
N LYS A 27 -3.17 12.72 11.01
CA LYS A 27 -3.53 12.97 12.41
C LYS A 27 -4.66 12.06 12.89
N GLU A 28 -5.70 11.80 12.09
CA GLU A 28 -6.71 10.78 12.40
C GLU A 28 -6.12 9.37 12.54
N TYR A 29 -5.10 9.01 11.74
CA TYR A 29 -4.33 7.78 11.93
C TYR A 29 -3.44 7.85 13.19
N ALA A 30 -2.96 9.02 13.59
CA ALA A 30 -2.19 9.22 14.82
C ALA A 30 -3.09 9.31 16.06
N GLU A 31 -4.27 9.91 15.96
CA GLU A 31 -5.25 10.02 17.06
C GLU A 31 -5.97 8.71 17.38
N VAL A 32 -6.08 7.77 16.41
CA VAL A 32 -6.60 6.42 16.66
C VAL A 32 -5.64 5.59 17.53
N PHE A 33 -4.36 6.01 17.64
CA PHE A 33 -3.35 5.36 18.45
C PHE A 33 -2.59 6.40 19.30
N ASP A 34 -3.30 7.04 20.26
CA ASP A 34 -2.62 7.83 21.28
C ASP A 34 -1.97 6.89 22.31
N TYR A 35 -0.71 6.53 22.02
CA TYR A 35 0.12 5.68 22.89
C TYR A 35 0.61 6.41 24.16
N SER A 36 0.45 7.73 24.26
CA SER A 36 0.93 8.51 25.42
C SER A 36 0.21 8.15 26.71
N LYS A 37 -1.05 7.69 26.63
CA LYS A 37 -1.82 7.22 27.80
C LYS A 37 -1.47 5.79 28.24
N ILE A 38 -0.70 5.04 27.45
CA ILE A 38 -0.32 3.67 27.75
C ILE A 38 1.04 3.62 28.46
N THR A 39 1.93 4.57 28.19
CA THR A 39 3.29 4.61 28.76
C THR A 39 3.36 4.98 30.24
N GLU A 40 2.35 5.63 30.81
CA GLU A 40 2.32 5.95 32.24
C GLU A 40 1.93 4.79 33.17
N LYS A 41 1.53 3.64 32.62
CA LYS A 41 1.17 2.40 33.37
C LYS A 41 2.08 1.21 33.12
N SER A 42 3.28 1.40 32.60
CA SER A 42 4.13 0.31 32.09
C SER A 42 4.71 -0.66 33.14
N GLY A 43 4.59 -0.38 34.43
CA GLY A 43 5.15 -1.25 35.50
C GLY A 43 4.22 -2.36 36.03
N VAL A 44 2.90 -2.28 35.79
CA VAL A 44 1.90 -3.24 36.34
C VAL A 44 1.16 -4.00 35.24
N ILE A 45 1.44 -3.68 33.99
CA ILE A 45 0.62 -4.09 32.82
C ILE A 45 0.95 -5.51 32.34
N THR A 46 2.16 -6.03 32.56
CA THR A 46 2.61 -7.31 31.98
C THR A 46 1.79 -8.53 32.42
N ASP A 47 1.38 -8.63 33.67
CA ASP A 47 0.62 -9.80 34.14
C ASP A 47 -0.88 -9.73 33.80
N TYR A 48 -1.49 -8.55 33.83
CA TYR A 48 -2.90 -8.37 33.51
C TYR A 48 -3.21 -8.65 32.02
N TRP A 49 -2.32 -8.22 31.12
CA TRP A 49 -2.45 -8.43 29.67
C TRP A 49 -2.33 -9.90 29.27
N THR A 50 -1.57 -10.68 30.00
CA THR A 50 -1.29 -12.08 29.65
C THR A 50 -2.44 -13.02 29.97
N ASN A 51 -3.24 -12.77 31.03
CA ASN A 51 -4.26 -13.70 31.52
C ASN A 51 -5.71 -13.27 31.19
N ASN A 52 -5.98 -11.98 30.98
CA ASN A 52 -7.31 -11.44 30.73
C ASN A 52 -7.44 -10.71 29.38
N LEU A 53 -6.60 -11.08 28.41
CA LEU A 53 -6.53 -10.42 27.13
C LEU A 53 -7.85 -10.49 26.33
N LEU A 54 -8.57 -11.63 26.43
CA LEU A 54 -9.88 -11.77 25.77
C LEU A 54 -10.89 -10.73 26.26
N ASP A 55 -10.88 -10.43 27.56
CA ASP A 55 -11.82 -9.46 28.11
C ASP A 55 -11.48 -8.02 27.67
N LEU A 56 -10.21 -7.70 27.48
CA LEU A 56 -9.78 -6.42 26.87
C LEU A 56 -10.22 -6.34 25.40
N ILE A 57 -10.02 -7.41 24.63
CA ILE A 57 -10.46 -7.48 23.22
C ILE A 57 -11.97 -7.23 23.10
N LEU A 58 -12.75 -7.79 24.03
CA LEU A 58 -14.21 -7.72 24.03
C LEU A 58 -14.78 -6.46 24.72
N ARG A 59 -13.93 -5.56 25.21
CA ARG A 59 -14.39 -4.29 25.77
C ARG A 59 -15.15 -3.49 24.74
N LYS A 60 -16.18 -2.78 25.20
CA LYS A 60 -17.10 -2.00 24.36
C LYS A 60 -16.38 -0.90 23.57
N ASP A 61 -15.40 -0.23 24.17
CA ASP A 61 -14.61 0.82 23.54
C ASP A 61 -13.74 0.24 22.40
N ASN A 62 -13.07 -0.90 22.62
CA ASN A 62 -12.25 -1.57 21.62
C ASN A 62 -13.11 -2.10 20.45
N LEU A 63 -14.24 -2.76 20.74
CA LEU A 63 -15.16 -3.24 19.69
C LEU A 63 -15.75 -2.09 18.87
N ASN A 64 -16.10 -0.96 19.49
CA ASN A 64 -16.58 0.23 18.80
C ASN A 64 -15.50 0.84 17.90
N SER A 65 -14.24 0.88 18.36
CA SER A 65 -13.11 1.33 17.56
C SER A 65 -12.91 0.41 16.35
N ALA A 66 -12.93 -0.90 16.57
CA ALA A 66 -12.83 -1.91 15.50
C ALA A 66 -13.95 -1.77 14.46
N TYR A 67 -15.18 -1.58 14.92
CA TYR A 67 -16.32 -1.31 14.03
C TYR A 67 -16.09 -0.06 13.16
N LYS A 68 -15.68 1.07 13.78
CA LYS A 68 -15.41 2.32 13.06
C LYS A 68 -14.34 2.13 11.99
N GLN A 69 -13.27 1.39 12.31
CA GLN A 69 -12.20 1.11 11.36
C GLN A 69 -12.67 0.23 10.19
N VAL A 70 -13.45 -0.83 10.46
CA VAL A 70 -14.01 -1.70 9.41
C VAL A 70 -14.98 -0.91 8.52
N LYS A 71 -15.79 -0.02 9.10
CA LYS A 71 -16.71 0.86 8.36
C LYS A 71 -15.95 1.85 7.46
N LYS A 72 -14.88 2.46 7.96
CA LYS A 72 -14.02 3.40 7.21
C LYS A 72 -13.41 2.72 5.97
N ASN A 73 -13.01 1.46 6.07
CA ASN A 73 -12.38 0.72 4.99
C ASN A 73 -13.33 0.31 3.85
N LYS A 74 -14.64 0.43 4.00
CA LYS A 74 -15.67 0.19 2.96
C LYS A 74 -15.47 -1.10 2.14
N GLY A 75 -15.00 -2.17 2.78
CA GLY A 75 -14.70 -3.43 2.10
C GLY A 75 -15.96 -4.18 1.69
N LYS A 76 -15.89 -4.96 0.60
CA LYS A 76 -16.99 -5.82 0.13
C LYS A 76 -17.35 -6.90 1.15
N GLY A 77 -18.59 -7.38 1.13
CA GLY A 77 -19.11 -8.47 1.96
C GLY A 77 -18.35 -9.78 1.82
N GLY A 78 -18.43 -10.61 2.87
CA GLY A 78 -17.84 -11.96 2.91
C GLY A 78 -18.67 -13.00 2.13
N ILE A 79 -18.69 -14.22 2.66
CA ILE A 79 -19.49 -15.33 2.09
C ILE A 79 -20.98 -15.19 2.40
N ASP A 80 -21.31 -14.51 3.50
CA ASP A 80 -22.67 -14.23 3.97
C ASP A 80 -23.39 -13.12 3.17
N GLY A 81 -22.64 -12.44 2.28
CA GLY A 81 -23.17 -11.34 1.48
C GLY A 81 -23.37 -10.03 2.24
N MET A 82 -23.28 -10.02 3.58
CA MET A 82 -23.49 -8.83 4.42
C MET A 82 -22.55 -7.69 4.02
N GLN A 83 -23.11 -6.51 3.79
CA GLN A 83 -22.34 -5.31 3.51
C GLN A 83 -22.03 -4.54 4.80
N VAL A 84 -21.05 -3.64 4.70
CA VAL A 84 -20.58 -2.86 5.87
C VAL A 84 -21.69 -1.98 6.47
N ASP A 85 -22.62 -1.51 5.64
CA ASP A 85 -23.73 -0.65 6.09
C ASP A 85 -24.80 -1.44 6.89
N GLU A 86 -24.91 -2.75 6.68
CA GLU A 86 -25.82 -3.66 7.40
C GLU A 86 -25.25 -4.12 8.75
N LEU A 87 -23.97 -3.90 8.98
CA LEU A 87 -23.27 -4.36 10.19
C LEU A 87 -23.79 -3.73 11.47
N LEU A 88 -24.13 -2.44 11.48
CA LEU A 88 -24.58 -1.76 12.70
C LEU A 88 -25.94 -2.26 13.21
N PRO A 89 -26.98 -2.38 12.37
CA PRO A 89 -28.23 -3.03 12.76
C PRO A 89 -28.00 -4.44 13.33
N PHE A 90 -27.21 -5.26 12.62
CA PHE A 90 -26.90 -6.62 13.05
C PHE A 90 -26.23 -6.66 14.44
N LEU A 91 -25.23 -5.81 14.68
CA LEU A 91 -24.53 -5.78 15.97
C LEU A 91 -25.44 -5.32 17.11
N ARG A 92 -26.37 -4.38 16.89
CA ARG A 92 -27.35 -3.93 17.90
C ARG A 92 -28.22 -5.07 18.43
N GLU A 93 -28.60 -5.99 17.57
CA GLU A 93 -29.47 -7.12 17.91
C GLU A 93 -28.66 -8.32 18.45
N ASN A 94 -27.43 -8.54 17.96
CA ASN A 94 -26.73 -9.80 18.16
C ASN A 94 -25.46 -9.70 19.02
N GLN A 95 -25.04 -8.49 19.46
CA GLN A 95 -23.74 -8.28 20.13
C GLN A 95 -23.58 -9.14 21.39
N ASP A 96 -24.61 -9.23 22.24
CA ASP A 96 -24.50 -9.96 23.53
C ASP A 96 -24.37 -11.46 23.29
N THR A 97 -25.10 -11.99 22.32
CA THR A 97 -24.97 -13.40 21.90
C THR A 97 -23.61 -13.69 21.29
N LEU A 98 -23.08 -12.75 20.47
CA LEU A 98 -21.76 -12.86 19.87
C LEU A 98 -20.65 -12.87 20.92
N ILE A 99 -20.66 -11.90 21.84
CA ILE A 99 -19.71 -11.77 22.93
C ILE A 99 -19.75 -13.02 23.82
N ARG A 100 -20.95 -13.48 24.20
CA ARG A 100 -21.12 -14.70 24.98
C ARG A 100 -20.50 -15.92 24.28
N LYS A 101 -20.82 -16.14 22.99
CA LYS A 101 -20.24 -17.25 22.20
C LYS A 101 -18.72 -17.19 22.14
N ILE A 102 -18.14 -15.98 22.05
CA ILE A 102 -16.68 -15.82 22.03
C ILE A 102 -16.08 -16.17 23.40
N ARG A 103 -16.65 -15.66 24.50
CA ARG A 103 -16.21 -15.96 25.89
C ARG A 103 -16.27 -17.44 26.22
N GLU A 104 -17.35 -18.11 25.80
CA GLU A 104 -17.56 -19.54 26.00
C GLU A 104 -16.71 -20.42 25.05
N GLY A 105 -15.95 -19.81 24.16
CA GLY A 105 -15.17 -20.55 23.15
C GLY A 105 -16.04 -21.25 22.09
N LYS A 106 -17.33 -20.95 22.02
CA LYS A 106 -18.28 -21.54 21.05
C LYS A 106 -18.34 -20.81 19.71
N TYR A 107 -17.68 -19.65 19.61
CA TYR A 107 -17.65 -18.90 18.34
C TYR A 107 -16.88 -19.67 17.28
N LYS A 108 -17.49 -19.78 16.11
CA LYS A 108 -16.88 -20.39 14.91
C LYS A 108 -16.79 -19.32 13.82
N PRO A 109 -15.58 -18.88 13.45
CA PRO A 109 -15.39 -17.97 12.32
C PRO A 109 -15.94 -18.56 11.01
N ASN A 110 -16.46 -17.70 10.15
CA ASN A 110 -16.90 -18.14 8.83
C ASN A 110 -15.72 -18.34 7.90
N PRO A 111 -15.81 -19.27 6.92
CA PRO A 111 -14.82 -19.39 5.86
C PRO A 111 -14.64 -18.08 5.10
N VAL A 112 -13.42 -17.79 4.65
CA VAL A 112 -13.16 -16.59 3.87
C VAL A 112 -13.54 -16.79 2.39
N ARG A 113 -14.13 -15.77 1.77
CA ARG A 113 -14.42 -15.78 0.34
C ARG A 113 -13.15 -15.50 -0.46
N ARG A 114 -12.73 -16.44 -1.31
CA ARG A 114 -11.55 -16.27 -2.18
C ARG A 114 -11.83 -15.33 -3.34
N VAL A 115 -10.91 -14.38 -3.55
CA VAL A 115 -10.90 -13.48 -4.71
C VAL A 115 -9.51 -13.53 -5.34
N GLU A 116 -9.45 -13.76 -6.65
CA GLU A 116 -8.19 -13.81 -7.39
C GLU A 116 -7.93 -12.43 -8.05
N ILE A 117 -6.79 -11.82 -7.73
CA ILE A 117 -6.33 -10.56 -8.34
C ILE A 117 -5.13 -10.86 -9.23
N PRO A 118 -5.16 -10.48 -10.53
CA PRO A 118 -4.03 -10.69 -11.43
C PRO A 118 -2.75 -10.04 -10.92
N LYS A 119 -1.64 -10.78 -10.94
CA LYS A 119 -0.30 -10.25 -10.72
C LYS A 119 0.25 -9.57 -11.99
N GLU A 120 1.45 -9.01 -11.89
CA GLU A 120 2.13 -8.40 -13.04
C GLU A 120 2.55 -9.42 -14.09
N THR A 121 2.89 -10.62 -13.67
CA THR A 121 3.21 -11.75 -14.54
C THR A 121 1.91 -12.31 -15.11
N LYS A 122 1.82 -12.37 -16.43
CA LYS A 122 0.65 -12.89 -17.12
C LYS A 122 0.40 -14.36 -16.70
N GLY A 123 -0.83 -14.62 -16.25
CA GLY A 123 -1.24 -15.95 -15.79
C GLY A 123 -1.03 -16.22 -14.29
N GLU A 124 -0.38 -15.33 -13.55
CA GLU A 124 -0.28 -15.43 -12.10
C GLU A 124 -1.36 -14.59 -11.39
N PHE A 125 -1.92 -15.15 -10.30
CA PHE A 125 -2.93 -14.50 -9.48
C PHE A 125 -2.49 -14.42 -8.03
N ARG A 126 -2.90 -13.34 -7.35
CA ARG A 126 -2.83 -13.21 -5.90
C ARG A 126 -4.18 -13.66 -5.33
N LYS A 127 -4.15 -14.62 -4.43
CA LYS A 127 -5.34 -15.16 -3.78
C LYS A 127 -5.64 -14.34 -2.52
N LEU A 128 -6.69 -13.52 -2.56
CA LEU A 128 -7.16 -12.80 -1.37
C LEU A 128 -8.31 -13.57 -0.72
N GLY A 129 -8.32 -13.61 0.61
CA GLY A 129 -9.44 -14.07 1.40
C GLY A 129 -10.22 -12.88 1.96
N VAL A 130 -11.51 -12.81 1.68
CA VAL A 130 -12.39 -11.76 2.20
C VAL A 130 -13.23 -12.35 3.33
N PRO A 131 -12.93 -12.05 4.62
CA PRO A 131 -13.72 -12.48 5.76
C PRO A 131 -15.09 -11.81 5.75
N THR A 132 -16.06 -12.35 6.50
CA THR A 132 -17.33 -11.68 6.77
C THR A 132 -17.09 -10.35 7.50
N VAL A 133 -18.05 -9.44 7.44
CA VAL A 133 -17.88 -8.11 8.07
C VAL A 133 -17.78 -8.25 9.60
N VAL A 134 -18.51 -9.18 10.20
CA VAL A 134 -18.46 -9.50 11.63
C VAL A 134 -17.08 -10.05 12.00
N ASP A 135 -16.57 -11.02 11.25
CA ASP A 135 -15.22 -11.58 11.49
C ASP A 135 -14.14 -10.50 11.39
N ARG A 136 -14.28 -9.54 10.47
CA ARG A 136 -13.35 -8.40 10.39
C ARG A 136 -13.35 -7.53 11.63
N VAL A 137 -14.51 -7.29 12.25
CA VAL A 137 -14.57 -6.51 13.50
C VAL A 137 -13.84 -7.25 14.62
N ILE A 138 -14.07 -8.54 14.77
CA ILE A 138 -13.41 -9.33 15.82
C ILE A 138 -11.91 -9.41 15.56
N GLN A 139 -11.47 -9.69 14.31
CA GLN A 139 -10.05 -9.69 13.94
C GLN A 139 -9.39 -8.33 14.16
N GLN A 140 -10.10 -7.23 13.86
CA GLN A 140 -9.63 -5.88 14.09
C GLN A 140 -9.49 -5.59 15.59
N ALA A 141 -10.46 -6.00 16.39
CA ALA A 141 -10.39 -5.85 17.85
C ALA A 141 -9.21 -6.62 18.47
N ILE A 142 -8.95 -7.84 17.98
CA ILE A 142 -7.76 -8.62 18.36
C ILE A 142 -6.48 -7.89 17.95
N ALA A 143 -6.41 -7.42 16.71
CA ALA A 143 -5.23 -6.74 16.19
C ALA A 143 -4.92 -5.44 16.95
N GLN A 144 -5.93 -4.69 17.37
CA GLN A 144 -5.77 -3.45 18.14
C GLN A 144 -5.10 -3.71 19.51
N GLU A 145 -5.56 -4.73 20.21
CA GLU A 145 -5.01 -5.06 21.53
C GLU A 145 -3.63 -5.77 21.44
N LEU A 146 -3.39 -6.58 20.43
CA LEU A 146 -2.10 -7.26 20.27
C LEU A 146 -1.01 -6.38 19.68
N SER A 147 -1.35 -5.42 18.83
CA SER A 147 -0.33 -4.59 18.15
C SER A 147 0.62 -3.88 19.11
N PRO A 148 0.16 -3.20 20.18
CA PRO A 148 1.06 -2.56 21.15
C PRO A 148 2.04 -3.53 21.80
N VAL A 149 1.57 -4.71 22.17
CA VAL A 149 2.37 -5.74 22.84
C VAL A 149 3.51 -6.25 21.95
N TYR A 150 3.22 -6.48 20.67
CA TYR A 150 4.22 -6.95 19.73
C TYR A 150 5.09 -5.83 19.16
N GLU A 151 4.60 -4.59 19.13
CA GLU A 151 5.39 -3.45 18.63
C GLU A 151 6.66 -3.25 19.45
N GLU A 152 6.63 -3.49 20.75
CA GLU A 152 7.80 -3.44 21.64
C GLU A 152 8.82 -4.57 21.36
N GLN A 153 8.37 -5.68 20.77
CA GLN A 153 9.20 -6.85 20.48
C GLN A 153 9.77 -6.87 19.06
N PHE A 154 9.20 -6.05 18.16
CA PHE A 154 9.60 -6.06 16.76
C PHE A 154 10.92 -5.33 16.54
N SER A 155 11.75 -5.91 15.68
CA SER A 155 13.02 -5.32 15.24
C SER A 155 12.83 -3.89 14.71
N GLU A 156 13.79 -3.01 15.03
CA GLU A 156 13.87 -1.66 14.45
C GLU A 156 14.10 -1.68 12.93
N ASN A 157 14.59 -2.79 12.38
CA ASN A 157 14.83 -3.00 10.95
C ASN A 157 13.61 -3.56 10.19
N SER A 158 12.45 -3.72 10.87
CA SER A 158 11.18 -4.15 10.30
C SER A 158 10.24 -2.95 10.15
N PHE A 159 9.68 -2.73 8.94
CA PHE A 159 8.93 -1.52 8.61
C PHE A 159 7.51 -1.77 8.08
N GLY A 160 7.25 -2.93 7.45
CA GLY A 160 5.96 -3.21 6.84
C GLY A 160 4.87 -3.54 7.86
N PHE A 161 3.66 -3.05 7.64
CA PHE A 161 2.47 -3.32 8.48
C PHE A 161 2.61 -2.87 9.94
N ARG A 162 3.46 -1.89 10.22
CA ARG A 162 3.68 -1.34 11.56
C ARG A 162 3.19 0.11 11.64
N PRO A 163 2.64 0.54 12.79
CA PRO A 163 2.25 1.93 12.99
C PRO A 163 3.48 2.86 12.91
N LYS A 164 3.28 4.07 12.39
CA LYS A 164 4.31 5.12 12.27
C LYS A 164 5.56 4.74 11.46
N ARG A 165 5.56 3.60 10.75
CA ARG A 165 6.64 3.13 9.90
C ARG A 165 6.15 2.90 8.48
N GLY A 166 6.95 3.30 7.50
CA GLY A 166 6.55 3.23 6.10
C GLY A 166 7.66 2.81 5.15
N ALA A 167 7.32 2.71 3.88
CA ALA A 167 8.25 2.35 2.82
C ALA A 167 9.44 3.32 2.71
N HIS A 168 9.20 4.61 2.98
CA HIS A 168 10.26 5.62 2.97
C HIS A 168 11.29 5.42 4.09
N ASP A 169 10.85 4.97 5.26
CA ASP A 169 11.77 4.71 6.38
C ASP A 169 12.63 3.48 6.11
N ALA A 170 12.03 2.41 5.54
CA ALA A 170 12.77 1.26 5.04
C ALA A 170 13.83 1.66 4.00
N LEU A 171 13.47 2.51 3.03
CA LEU A 171 14.40 3.01 2.01
C LEU A 171 15.53 3.84 2.62
N ARG A 172 15.24 4.74 3.57
CA ARG A 172 16.26 5.52 4.27
C ARG A 172 17.22 4.63 5.04
N GLN A 173 16.73 3.57 5.69
CA GLN A 173 17.59 2.58 6.35
C GLN A 173 18.46 1.82 5.34
N CYS A 174 17.93 1.44 4.17
CA CYS A 174 18.72 0.87 3.08
C CYS A 174 19.82 1.85 2.64
N GLN A 175 19.49 3.12 2.44
CA GLN A 175 20.42 4.17 2.06
C GLN A 175 21.57 4.32 3.07
N LYS A 176 21.26 4.30 4.36
CA LYS A 176 22.23 4.33 5.45
C LYS A 176 23.20 3.14 5.35
N ASN A 177 22.67 1.91 5.24
CA ASN A 177 23.48 0.70 5.13
C ASN A 177 24.43 0.75 3.92
N VAL A 178 23.93 1.24 2.76
CA VAL A 178 24.77 1.37 1.55
C VAL A 178 25.85 2.44 1.70
N ASN A 179 25.55 3.56 2.35
CA ASN A 179 26.53 4.62 2.64
C ASN A 179 27.62 4.14 3.61
N ASP A 180 27.29 3.24 4.53
CA ASP A 180 28.22 2.57 5.45
C ASP A 180 29.08 1.48 4.75
N GLY A 181 28.98 1.33 3.43
CA GLY A 181 29.79 0.42 2.62
C GLY A 181 29.21 -0.98 2.43
N TYR A 182 27.97 -1.26 2.87
CA TYR A 182 27.30 -2.53 2.65
C TYR A 182 26.56 -2.52 1.31
N VAL A 183 27.29 -2.82 0.24
CA VAL A 183 26.84 -2.66 -1.16
C VAL A 183 26.37 -3.94 -1.83
N TYR A 184 26.60 -5.09 -1.23
CA TYR A 184 26.05 -6.36 -1.67
C TYR A 184 24.85 -6.74 -0.80
N VAL A 185 23.82 -7.28 -1.42
CA VAL A 185 22.61 -7.65 -0.73
C VAL A 185 22.18 -9.07 -1.08
N VAL A 186 21.63 -9.75 -0.10
CA VAL A 186 20.78 -10.91 -0.29
C VAL A 186 19.34 -10.37 -0.42
N ASP A 187 18.79 -10.41 -1.61
CA ASP A 187 17.38 -10.11 -1.87
C ASP A 187 16.59 -11.41 -1.69
N MET A 188 15.85 -11.52 -0.59
CA MET A 188 15.22 -12.75 -0.15
C MET A 188 13.71 -12.70 -0.39
N ASP A 189 13.21 -13.63 -1.20
CA ASP A 189 11.79 -13.81 -1.52
C ASP A 189 11.29 -15.13 -0.88
N LEU A 190 10.24 -15.04 -0.08
CA LEU A 190 9.58 -16.23 0.50
C LEU A 190 8.51 -16.74 -0.46
N GLU A 191 8.49 -18.06 -0.69
CA GLU A 191 7.54 -18.65 -1.63
C GLU A 191 6.12 -18.64 -1.06
N LYS A 192 5.26 -17.77 -1.60
CA LYS A 192 3.83 -17.69 -1.24
C LYS A 192 3.64 -17.66 0.29
N PHE A 193 4.37 -16.82 0.99
CA PHE A 193 4.45 -16.77 2.45
C PHE A 193 3.09 -16.98 3.13
N PHE A 194 2.07 -16.20 2.78
CA PHE A 194 0.73 -16.32 3.37
C PHE A 194 0.05 -17.67 3.13
N ASP A 195 0.36 -18.35 2.03
CA ASP A 195 -0.23 -19.65 1.69
C ASP A 195 0.55 -20.81 2.33
N THR A 196 1.77 -20.59 2.83
CA THR A 196 2.69 -21.65 3.27
C THR A 196 3.08 -21.60 4.75
N VAL A 197 2.66 -20.57 5.49
CA VAL A 197 2.95 -20.47 6.94
C VAL A 197 2.46 -21.70 7.69
N CYS A 198 3.36 -22.31 8.47
CA CYS A 198 3.01 -23.39 9.38
C CYS A 198 2.19 -22.83 10.55
N GLN A 199 0.89 -23.17 10.60
CA GLN A 199 -0.03 -22.66 11.62
C GLN A 199 0.39 -23.08 13.03
N SER A 200 0.84 -24.32 13.24
CA SER A 200 1.31 -24.80 14.53
C SER A 200 2.51 -24.00 15.01
N LYS A 201 3.46 -23.70 14.12
CA LYS A 201 4.62 -22.86 14.46
C LYS A 201 4.22 -21.42 14.81
N LEU A 202 3.29 -20.84 14.06
CA LEU A 202 2.75 -19.51 14.36
C LEU A 202 2.07 -19.49 15.74
N ILE A 203 1.24 -20.49 16.06
CA ILE A 203 0.57 -20.62 17.37
C ILE A 203 1.60 -20.80 18.49
N GLU A 204 2.65 -21.61 18.28
CA GLU A 204 3.75 -21.75 19.23
C GLU A 204 4.42 -20.39 19.52
N VAL A 205 4.75 -19.62 18.49
CA VAL A 205 5.37 -18.29 18.63
C VAL A 205 4.44 -17.32 19.39
N LEU A 206 3.15 -17.30 19.04
CA LEU A 206 2.14 -16.49 19.72
C LEU A 206 2.02 -16.85 21.21
N SER A 207 2.02 -18.14 21.55
CA SER A 207 1.86 -18.64 22.92
C SER A 207 3.04 -18.31 23.84
N ARG A 208 4.18 -17.92 23.29
CA ARG A 208 5.30 -17.41 24.08
C ARG A 208 4.97 -16.08 24.76
N THR A 209 4.21 -15.21 24.08
CA THR A 209 3.81 -13.90 24.57
C THR A 209 2.39 -13.89 25.12
N ILE A 210 1.43 -14.52 24.44
CA ILE A 210 0.02 -14.53 24.83
C ILE A 210 -0.23 -15.74 25.75
N LYS A 211 -0.60 -15.48 27.00
CA LYS A 211 -0.91 -16.55 27.99
C LYS A 211 -2.41 -16.84 28.09
N ASP A 212 -3.28 -15.99 27.56
CA ASP A 212 -4.71 -16.25 27.50
C ASP A 212 -5.02 -17.29 26.40
N GLY A 213 -5.21 -18.54 26.81
CA GLY A 213 -5.51 -19.66 25.89
C GLY A 213 -6.80 -19.48 25.10
N ARG A 214 -7.74 -18.64 25.59
CA ARG A 214 -8.99 -18.32 24.86
C ARG A 214 -8.70 -17.51 23.61
N VAL A 215 -7.75 -16.56 23.69
CA VAL A 215 -7.31 -15.75 22.54
C VAL A 215 -6.53 -16.60 21.55
N ILE A 216 -5.62 -17.44 22.00
CA ILE A 216 -4.87 -18.39 21.16
C ILE A 216 -5.84 -19.32 20.42
N SER A 217 -6.83 -19.88 21.13
CA SER A 217 -7.87 -20.73 20.53
C SER A 217 -8.68 -19.98 19.47
N LEU A 218 -9.04 -18.74 19.74
CA LEU A 218 -9.78 -17.90 18.79
C LEU A 218 -8.97 -17.60 17.52
N ILE A 219 -7.67 -17.26 17.68
CA ILE A 219 -6.77 -17.05 16.53
C ILE A 219 -6.63 -18.34 15.71
N HIS A 220 -6.44 -19.47 16.38
CA HIS A 220 -6.34 -20.78 15.72
C HIS A 220 -7.61 -21.11 14.91
N LYS A 221 -8.80 -20.80 15.46
CA LYS A 221 -10.07 -20.94 14.72
C LYS A 221 -10.11 -20.08 13.49
N TYR A 222 -9.59 -18.85 13.53
CA TYR A 222 -9.50 -17.99 12.32
C TYR A 222 -8.56 -18.55 11.27
N LEU A 223 -7.45 -19.15 11.66
CA LEU A 223 -6.52 -19.80 10.73
C LEU A 223 -7.16 -21.01 10.04
N ASN A 224 -7.97 -21.78 10.79
CA ASN A 224 -8.65 -23.00 10.30
C ASN A 224 -10.07 -22.77 9.78
N ALA A 225 -10.52 -21.52 9.65
CA ALA A 225 -11.89 -21.21 9.19
C ALA A 225 -12.23 -21.75 7.78
N GLY A 226 -11.21 -22.07 7.01
CA GLY A 226 -11.38 -22.52 5.61
C GLY A 226 -11.60 -21.38 4.63
N VAL A 227 -11.68 -21.75 3.38
CA VAL A 227 -11.85 -20.83 2.24
C VAL A 227 -12.96 -21.34 1.33
N ILE A 228 -13.81 -20.43 0.85
CA ILE A 228 -14.73 -20.74 -0.23
C ILE A 228 -14.16 -20.19 -1.55
N ALA A 229 -13.80 -21.10 -2.46
CA ALA A 229 -13.31 -20.82 -3.78
C ALA A 229 -14.28 -21.37 -4.82
N LYS A 230 -14.78 -20.53 -5.72
CA LYS A 230 -15.74 -20.93 -6.78
C LYS A 230 -16.96 -21.71 -6.25
N GLY A 231 -17.43 -21.37 -5.04
CA GLY A 231 -18.57 -22.04 -4.41
C GLY A 231 -18.24 -23.32 -3.64
N MET A 232 -17.00 -23.81 -3.67
CA MET A 232 -16.56 -25.00 -2.96
C MET A 232 -15.77 -24.63 -1.70
N PHE A 233 -15.99 -25.38 -0.63
CA PHE A 233 -15.24 -25.24 0.61
C PHE A 233 -13.90 -25.98 0.52
N GLU A 234 -12.82 -25.28 0.86
CA GLU A 234 -11.47 -25.82 0.97
C GLU A 234 -11.00 -25.65 2.44
N ARG A 235 -10.55 -26.72 3.07
CA ARG A 235 -9.90 -26.67 4.38
C ARG A 235 -8.57 -25.92 4.31
N THR A 236 -8.23 -25.19 5.36
CA THR A 236 -6.94 -24.52 5.51
C THR A 236 -6.19 -25.12 6.69
N GLU A 237 -5.33 -26.08 6.45
CA GLU A 237 -4.44 -26.69 7.47
C GLU A 237 -3.08 -26.00 7.51
N VAL A 238 -2.75 -25.26 6.45
CA VAL A 238 -1.51 -24.52 6.28
C VAL A 238 -1.84 -23.13 5.75
N GLY A 239 -1.00 -22.17 6.08
CA GLY A 239 -1.17 -20.78 5.63
C GLY A 239 -2.09 -19.95 6.53
N MET A 240 -2.17 -18.68 6.20
CA MET A 240 -3.11 -17.72 6.79
C MET A 240 -3.83 -16.94 5.69
N PRO A 241 -5.12 -16.62 5.84
CA PRO A 241 -5.86 -15.88 4.82
C PRO A 241 -5.26 -14.49 4.58
N GLN A 242 -4.86 -14.19 3.33
CA GLN A 242 -4.40 -12.86 2.96
C GLN A 242 -5.60 -11.93 2.74
N GLY A 243 -5.80 -10.92 3.61
CA GLY A 243 -6.85 -9.90 3.46
C GLY A 243 -7.72 -9.65 4.71
N GLY A 244 -7.55 -10.42 5.78
CA GLY A 244 -8.12 -10.12 7.09
C GLY A 244 -7.28 -9.08 7.86
N PRO A 245 -7.90 -8.30 8.77
CA PRO A 245 -7.19 -7.29 9.58
C PRO A 245 -6.08 -7.86 10.47
N LEU A 246 -6.20 -9.10 10.90
CA LEU A 246 -5.23 -9.75 11.79
C LEU A 246 -4.00 -10.29 11.06
N SER A 247 -4.12 -10.67 9.78
CA SER A 247 -3.04 -11.33 9.03
C SER A 247 -1.74 -10.54 8.92
N PRO A 248 -1.74 -9.19 8.77
CA PRO A 248 -0.51 -8.40 8.76
C PRO A 248 0.29 -8.48 10.06
N LEU A 249 -0.40 -8.45 11.22
CA LEU A 249 0.22 -8.59 12.52
C LEU A 249 0.83 -9.99 12.69
N LEU A 250 0.06 -11.04 12.39
CA LEU A 250 0.51 -12.43 12.48
C LEU A 250 1.72 -12.70 11.57
N SER A 251 1.74 -12.07 10.39
CA SER A 251 2.89 -12.09 9.48
C SER A 251 4.15 -11.54 10.15
N ASN A 252 4.04 -10.37 10.78
CA ASN A 252 5.16 -9.75 11.48
C ASN A 252 5.61 -10.57 12.70
N VAL A 253 4.69 -11.14 13.46
CA VAL A 253 5.01 -12.02 14.60
C VAL A 253 5.84 -13.22 14.15
N MET A 254 5.44 -13.88 13.06
CA MET A 254 6.18 -15.03 12.52
C MET A 254 7.55 -14.63 12.00
N LEU A 255 7.64 -13.52 11.25
CA LEU A 255 8.89 -13.06 10.65
C LEU A 255 9.82 -12.36 11.63
N ASN A 256 9.35 -11.94 12.79
CA ASN A 256 10.20 -11.41 13.86
C ASN A 256 11.18 -12.46 14.40
N GLU A 257 10.87 -13.74 14.30
CA GLU A 257 11.83 -14.80 14.63
C GLU A 257 13.04 -14.80 13.66
N LEU A 258 12.79 -14.49 12.37
CA LEU A 258 13.86 -14.26 11.39
C LEU A 258 14.64 -12.98 11.71
N ASP A 259 13.95 -11.90 12.09
CA ASP A 259 14.59 -10.63 12.44
C ASP A 259 15.54 -10.83 13.64
N LYS A 260 15.10 -11.50 14.70
CA LYS A 260 15.90 -11.84 15.87
C LYS A 260 17.13 -12.68 15.52
N GLU A 261 16.97 -13.65 14.63
CA GLU A 261 18.09 -14.49 14.18
C GLU A 261 19.12 -13.68 13.38
N LEU A 262 18.67 -12.77 12.51
CA LEU A 262 19.56 -11.88 11.77
C LEU A 262 20.30 -10.91 12.70
N GLU A 263 19.64 -10.37 13.72
CA GLU A 263 20.24 -9.51 14.74
C GLU A 263 21.26 -10.27 15.61
N SER A 264 20.93 -11.46 16.07
CA SER A 264 21.84 -12.28 16.89
C SER A 264 23.13 -12.65 16.16
N ARG A 265 23.07 -12.77 14.82
CA ARG A 265 24.24 -12.99 13.96
C ARG A 265 24.95 -11.69 13.55
N GLY A 266 24.49 -10.53 14.01
CA GLY A 266 25.07 -9.23 13.67
C GLY A 266 24.85 -8.79 12.21
N HIS A 267 23.86 -9.32 11.53
CA HIS A 267 23.54 -8.92 10.16
C HIS A 267 22.79 -7.61 10.11
N ARG A 268 23.17 -6.74 9.18
CA ARG A 268 22.35 -5.58 8.82
C ARG A 268 21.31 -6.00 7.80
N PHE A 269 20.05 -5.69 8.07
CA PHE A 269 18.95 -6.01 7.16
C PHE A 269 17.87 -4.92 7.19
N VAL A 270 16.98 -4.98 6.23
CA VAL A 270 15.75 -4.18 6.17
C VAL A 270 14.64 -5.08 5.68
N ARG A 271 13.59 -5.21 6.47
CA ARG A 271 12.42 -6.00 6.11
C ARG A 271 11.18 -5.13 5.94
N TYR A 272 10.45 -5.33 4.87
CA TYR A 272 9.14 -4.72 4.64
C TYR A 272 8.11 -5.81 4.32
N ALA A 273 7.31 -6.21 5.32
CA ALA A 273 6.46 -7.39 5.28
C ALA A 273 7.29 -8.66 4.99
N ASP A 274 7.02 -9.36 3.89
CA ASP A 274 7.73 -10.56 3.43
C ASP A 274 8.99 -10.26 2.59
N ASP A 275 9.15 -9.02 2.10
CA ASP A 275 10.36 -8.59 1.36
C ASP A 275 11.51 -8.26 2.33
N CYS A 276 12.57 -9.07 2.34
CA CYS A 276 13.73 -8.90 3.23
C CYS A 276 15.03 -8.72 2.44
N MET A 277 15.78 -7.65 2.74
CA MET A 277 17.12 -7.40 2.20
C MET A 277 18.16 -7.49 3.31
N ILE A 278 19.15 -8.38 3.17
CA ILE A 278 20.29 -8.51 4.09
C ILE A 278 21.52 -7.88 3.44
N PHE A 279 22.17 -6.96 4.12
CA PHE A 279 23.26 -6.15 3.59
C PHE A 279 24.63 -6.71 3.99
N CYS A 280 25.54 -6.81 3.03
CA CYS A 280 26.90 -7.33 3.20
C CYS A 280 27.93 -6.42 2.53
N LYS A 281 29.17 -6.43 3.01
CA LYS A 281 30.29 -5.66 2.43
C LYS A 281 30.85 -6.28 1.14
N SER A 282 30.78 -7.61 1.00
CA SER A 282 31.31 -8.34 -0.15
C SER A 282 30.33 -9.38 -0.67
N ARG A 283 30.49 -9.78 -1.93
CA ARG A 283 29.69 -10.82 -2.56
C ARG A 283 29.85 -12.18 -1.86
N LYS A 284 31.10 -12.56 -1.53
CA LYS A 284 31.38 -13.80 -0.80
C LYS A 284 30.69 -13.84 0.56
N SER A 285 30.66 -12.71 1.28
CA SER A 285 29.92 -12.60 2.55
C SER A 285 28.42 -12.78 2.35
N ALA A 286 27.84 -12.17 1.32
CA ALA A 286 26.42 -12.30 1.03
C ALA A 286 26.03 -13.74 0.64
N GLU A 287 26.85 -14.41 -0.18
CA GLU A 287 26.63 -15.82 -0.56
C GLU A 287 26.70 -16.75 0.66
N ARG A 288 27.67 -16.53 1.57
CA ARG A 288 27.78 -17.26 2.83
C ARG A 288 26.56 -17.00 3.73
N THR A 289 26.15 -15.75 3.85
CA THR A 289 24.95 -15.39 4.65
C THR A 289 23.71 -16.10 4.11
N LEU A 290 23.51 -16.07 2.79
CA LEU A 290 22.38 -16.77 2.16
C LEU A 290 22.42 -18.28 2.47
N LYS A 291 23.57 -18.93 2.30
CA LYS A 291 23.75 -20.36 2.58
C LYS A 291 23.39 -20.71 4.03
N ASN A 292 23.71 -19.85 4.98
CA ASN A 292 23.56 -20.11 6.41
C ASN A 292 22.17 -19.75 6.94
N ILE A 293 21.44 -18.80 6.31
CA ILE A 293 20.12 -18.38 6.78
C ILE A 293 18.99 -19.28 6.27
N ILE A 294 19.18 -19.89 5.09
CA ILE A 294 18.17 -20.78 4.51
C ILE A 294 17.80 -21.98 5.41
N PRO A 295 18.77 -22.71 6.00
CA PRO A 295 18.44 -23.80 6.91
C PRO A 295 17.63 -23.35 8.13
N PHE A 296 17.83 -22.13 8.62
CA PHE A 296 17.01 -21.58 9.69
C PHE A 296 15.58 -21.33 9.22
N ILE A 297 15.41 -20.68 8.06
CA ILE A 297 14.07 -20.36 7.52
C ILE A 297 13.30 -21.65 7.23
N GLU A 298 13.92 -22.65 6.59
CA GLU A 298 13.24 -23.87 6.18
C GLU A 298 13.12 -24.88 7.34
N GLY A 299 14.15 -25.02 8.18
CA GLY A 299 14.17 -26.01 9.25
C GLY A 299 13.59 -25.55 10.58
N LYS A 300 13.64 -24.25 10.91
CA LYS A 300 13.14 -23.71 12.18
C LYS A 300 11.82 -22.99 12.04
N LEU A 301 11.63 -22.24 10.96
CA LEU A 301 10.39 -21.49 10.72
C LEU A 301 9.42 -22.25 9.83
N PHE A 302 9.84 -23.34 9.19
CA PHE A 302 9.06 -24.13 8.24
C PHE A 302 8.50 -23.28 7.08
N LEU A 303 9.24 -22.22 6.70
CA LEU A 303 8.91 -21.37 5.57
C LEU A 303 9.72 -21.82 4.35
N LYS A 304 9.17 -21.60 3.15
CA LYS A 304 9.85 -21.94 1.91
C LYS A 304 10.53 -20.72 1.28
N VAL A 305 11.81 -20.84 0.95
CA VAL A 305 12.56 -19.80 0.23
C VAL A 305 12.37 -20.00 -1.27
N ASN A 306 11.96 -18.96 -1.97
CA ASN A 306 11.86 -18.96 -3.42
C ASN A 306 13.24 -18.88 -4.07
N ARG A 307 13.86 -20.03 -4.32
CA ARG A 307 15.23 -20.14 -4.88
C ARG A 307 15.40 -19.47 -6.25
N LYS A 308 14.31 -19.28 -7.02
CA LYS A 308 14.36 -18.66 -8.35
C LYS A 308 14.42 -17.14 -8.29
N LYS A 309 13.90 -16.54 -7.23
CA LYS A 309 13.84 -15.08 -7.04
C LYS A 309 14.85 -14.58 -6.02
N THR A 310 15.21 -15.42 -5.04
CA THR A 310 16.24 -15.08 -4.06
C THR A 310 17.61 -15.03 -4.73
N GLU A 311 18.27 -13.88 -4.68
CA GLU A 311 19.55 -13.68 -5.34
C GLU A 311 20.50 -12.84 -4.51
N VAL A 312 21.80 -13.06 -4.75
CA VAL A 312 22.87 -12.19 -4.24
C VAL A 312 23.28 -11.23 -5.35
N SER A 313 23.07 -9.95 -5.12
CA SER A 313 23.39 -8.95 -6.12
C SER A 313 24.00 -7.67 -5.52
N HIS A 314 24.67 -6.87 -6.39
CA HIS A 314 25.07 -5.53 -6.00
C HIS A 314 23.82 -4.62 -5.95
N ILE A 315 23.76 -3.74 -4.96
CA ILE A 315 22.59 -2.88 -4.68
C ILE A 315 22.09 -2.09 -5.90
N SER A 316 22.98 -1.72 -6.84
CA SER A 316 22.58 -0.99 -8.05
C SER A 316 21.67 -1.78 -9.00
N LYS A 317 21.62 -3.10 -8.87
CA LYS A 317 20.79 -4.00 -9.69
C LYS A 317 19.45 -4.33 -9.02
N VAL A 318 19.32 -4.04 -7.73
CA VAL A 318 18.16 -4.40 -6.92
C VAL A 318 16.98 -3.47 -7.20
N LYS A 319 15.80 -4.07 -7.19
CA LYS A 319 14.51 -3.37 -7.10
C LYS A 319 13.92 -3.60 -5.71
N TYR A 320 13.80 -2.55 -4.92
CA TYR A 320 13.15 -2.64 -3.61
C TYR A 320 12.04 -1.59 -3.48
N LEU A 321 10.84 -2.01 -3.09
CA LEU A 321 9.67 -1.13 -2.94
C LEU A 321 9.42 -0.22 -4.16
N GLY A 322 9.73 -0.71 -5.36
CA GLY A 322 9.56 0.04 -6.61
C GLY A 322 10.70 0.99 -6.97
N TYR A 323 11.67 1.16 -6.11
CA TYR A 323 12.87 1.97 -6.32
C TYR A 323 14.06 1.14 -6.81
N SER A 324 15.08 1.84 -7.33
CA SER A 324 16.44 1.34 -7.57
C SER A 324 17.44 2.28 -6.94
N PHE A 325 18.60 1.76 -6.64
CA PHE A 325 19.68 2.48 -5.98
C PHE A 325 20.80 2.83 -6.98
N TYR A 326 21.45 3.95 -6.78
CA TYR A 326 22.67 4.31 -7.52
C TYR A 326 23.58 5.18 -6.66
N ARG A 327 24.86 5.27 -7.01
CA ARG A 327 25.82 6.12 -6.30
C ARG A 327 26.12 7.37 -7.12
N TYR A 328 26.10 8.52 -6.45
CA TYR A 328 26.49 9.80 -7.02
C TYR A 328 27.32 10.58 -6.01
N LYS A 329 28.54 11.00 -6.39
CA LYS A 329 29.51 11.68 -5.51
C LYS A 329 29.70 10.94 -4.17
N GLY A 330 29.88 9.62 -4.22
CA GLY A 330 30.09 8.77 -3.04
C GLY A 330 28.84 8.42 -2.22
N LYS A 331 27.70 9.09 -2.41
CA LYS A 331 26.47 8.88 -1.67
C LYS A 331 25.47 8.01 -2.44
N CYS A 332 24.74 7.17 -1.71
CA CYS A 332 23.63 6.40 -2.25
C CYS A 332 22.44 7.33 -2.51
N ARG A 333 21.83 7.20 -3.69
CA ARG A 333 20.62 7.90 -4.10
C ARG A 333 19.61 6.94 -4.69
N PHE A 334 18.35 7.42 -4.82
CA PHE A 334 17.25 6.64 -5.36
C PHE A 334 16.85 7.12 -6.75
N ARG A 335 16.43 6.17 -7.56
CA ARG A 335 15.71 6.42 -8.82
C ARG A 335 14.50 5.50 -8.88
N VAL A 336 13.48 5.89 -9.64
CA VAL A 336 12.32 5.04 -9.90
C VAL A 336 12.74 3.86 -10.76
N HIS A 337 12.42 2.63 -10.33
CA HIS A 337 12.74 1.43 -11.10
C HIS A 337 11.98 1.41 -12.44
N SER A 338 12.61 0.90 -13.51
CA SER A 338 12.04 0.88 -14.87
C SER A 338 10.66 0.23 -14.95
N LYS A 339 10.45 -0.89 -14.26
CA LYS A 339 9.12 -1.54 -14.17
C LYS A 339 8.07 -0.61 -13.55
N SER A 340 8.41 0.18 -12.54
CA SER A 340 7.49 1.16 -11.91
C SER A 340 7.14 2.30 -12.87
N VAL A 341 8.12 2.75 -13.69
CA VAL A 341 7.88 3.75 -14.75
C VAL A 341 6.93 3.20 -15.82
N VAL A 342 7.10 1.95 -16.22
CA VAL A 342 6.20 1.30 -17.20
C VAL A 342 4.77 1.22 -16.66
N LYS A 343 4.59 0.83 -15.40
CA LYS A 343 3.28 0.80 -14.73
C LYS A 343 2.63 2.18 -14.70
N MET A 344 3.38 3.21 -14.32
CA MET A 344 2.90 4.59 -14.32
C MET A 344 2.42 5.00 -15.70
N LYS A 345 3.22 4.77 -16.75
CA LYS A 345 2.84 5.12 -18.13
C LYS A 345 1.61 4.35 -18.60
N ASN A 346 1.47 3.08 -18.23
CA ASN A 346 0.28 2.29 -18.56
C ASN A 346 -0.96 2.86 -17.87
N ARG A 347 -0.87 3.22 -16.60
CA ARG A 347 -1.98 3.83 -15.88
C ARG A 347 -2.39 5.19 -16.44
N ILE A 348 -1.42 6.02 -16.80
CA ILE A 348 -1.71 7.29 -17.51
C ILE A 348 -2.37 7.02 -18.88
N ARG A 349 -1.97 5.97 -19.62
CA ARG A 349 -2.64 5.57 -20.87
C ARG A 349 -4.11 5.23 -20.63
N GLU A 350 -4.41 4.44 -19.60
CA GLU A 350 -5.79 4.10 -19.23
C GLU A 350 -6.63 5.31 -18.85
N LEU A 351 -6.07 6.20 -18.02
CA LEU A 351 -6.76 7.42 -17.56
C LEU A 351 -6.99 8.41 -18.69
N THR A 352 -6.09 8.46 -19.67
CA THR A 352 -6.16 9.32 -20.84
C THR A 352 -6.56 8.57 -22.11
N ASP A 353 -7.27 7.46 -21.96
CA ASP A 353 -7.81 6.75 -23.11
C ASP A 353 -8.99 7.54 -23.70
N ARG A 354 -8.86 7.87 -24.98
CA ARG A 354 -9.84 8.63 -25.74
C ARG A 354 -11.09 7.82 -26.12
N ASN A 355 -11.06 6.50 -25.96
CA ASN A 355 -12.16 5.60 -26.30
C ASN A 355 -13.05 5.28 -25.09
N LYS A 356 -12.60 5.59 -23.87
CA LYS A 356 -13.42 5.42 -22.66
C LYS A 356 -14.50 6.50 -22.60
N GLY A 357 -15.74 6.08 -22.51
CA GLY A 357 -16.93 6.94 -22.38
C GLY A 357 -17.12 7.50 -20.97
N ILE A 358 -16.09 8.13 -20.40
CA ILE A 358 -16.16 8.79 -19.08
C ILE A 358 -16.16 10.31 -19.25
N SER A 359 -16.84 11.02 -18.35
CA SER A 359 -16.83 12.49 -18.35
C SER A 359 -15.42 13.04 -18.09
N ASN A 360 -15.18 14.29 -18.48
CA ASN A 360 -13.89 14.92 -18.23
C ASN A 360 -13.65 15.14 -16.75
N GLU A 361 -14.66 15.56 -15.99
CA GLU A 361 -14.58 15.74 -14.54
C GLU A 361 -14.11 14.47 -13.81
N VAL A 362 -14.71 13.32 -14.15
CA VAL A 362 -14.30 12.03 -13.59
C VAL A 362 -12.88 11.66 -14.02
N ARG A 363 -12.50 11.99 -15.28
CA ARG A 363 -11.16 11.75 -15.80
C ARG A 363 -10.12 12.59 -15.08
N GLU A 364 -10.38 13.87 -14.91
CA GLU A 364 -9.53 14.84 -14.23
C GLU A 364 -9.30 14.45 -12.77
N LYS A 365 -10.38 14.17 -12.03
CA LYS A 365 -10.32 13.73 -10.65
C LYS A 365 -9.46 12.47 -10.49
N ARG A 366 -9.73 11.42 -11.29
CA ARG A 366 -8.95 10.17 -11.27
C ARG A 366 -7.49 10.36 -11.66
N TYR A 367 -7.22 11.25 -12.61
CA TYR A 367 -5.85 11.58 -13.02
C TYR A 367 -5.11 12.29 -11.89
N GLN A 368 -5.73 13.28 -11.27
CA GLN A 368 -5.19 14.05 -10.16
C GLN A 368 -4.87 13.17 -8.94
N GLU A 369 -5.83 12.34 -8.52
CA GLU A 369 -5.65 11.37 -7.42
C GLU A 369 -4.46 10.45 -7.70
N TYR A 370 -4.39 9.90 -8.90
CA TYR A 370 -3.30 9.00 -9.29
C TYR A 370 -1.93 9.69 -9.30
N VAL A 371 -1.85 10.88 -9.91
CA VAL A 371 -0.59 11.64 -10.02
C VAL A 371 -0.06 12.02 -8.64
N ARG A 372 -0.93 12.54 -7.77
CA ARG A 372 -0.54 12.91 -6.39
C ARG A 372 -0.02 11.71 -5.62
N GLY A 373 -0.77 10.63 -5.54
CA GLY A 373 -0.37 9.44 -4.80
C GLY A 373 0.93 8.80 -5.36
N TRP A 374 1.11 8.82 -6.70
CA TRP A 374 2.31 8.28 -7.30
C TRP A 374 3.55 9.15 -7.03
N VAL A 375 3.45 10.45 -7.16
CA VAL A 375 4.56 11.38 -6.90
C VAL A 375 4.93 11.38 -5.43
N GLU A 376 3.95 11.39 -4.52
CA GLU A 376 4.17 11.29 -3.08
C GLU A 376 4.91 10.00 -2.70
N TYR A 377 4.49 8.86 -3.25
CA TYR A 377 5.16 7.59 -3.01
C TYR A 377 6.60 7.57 -3.51
N PHE A 378 6.89 8.16 -4.69
CA PHE A 378 8.23 8.15 -5.28
C PHE A 378 9.06 9.42 -5.01
N ARG A 379 8.65 10.26 -4.07
CA ARG A 379 9.30 11.56 -3.78
C ARG A 379 10.78 11.47 -3.39
N LEU A 380 11.24 10.33 -2.85
CA LEU A 380 12.65 10.13 -2.51
C LEU A 380 13.55 9.94 -3.74
N ALA A 381 12.99 9.66 -4.91
CA ALA A 381 13.75 9.40 -6.13
C ALA A 381 14.15 10.69 -6.85
N ASP A 382 15.35 10.69 -7.43
CA ASP A 382 15.77 11.72 -8.39
C ASP A 382 15.01 11.51 -9.71
N MET A 383 13.94 12.27 -9.94
CA MET A 383 13.04 12.02 -11.06
C MET A 383 12.58 13.25 -11.85
N LYS A 384 13.20 14.44 -11.64
CA LYS A 384 12.80 15.70 -12.30
C LYS A 384 12.66 15.54 -13.83
N GLU A 385 13.68 14.98 -14.49
CA GLU A 385 13.69 14.80 -15.94
C GLU A 385 12.67 13.74 -16.40
N LEU A 386 12.50 12.66 -15.63
CA LEU A 386 11.46 11.66 -15.88
C LEU A 386 10.07 12.27 -15.86
N LEU A 387 9.78 13.11 -14.85
CA LEU A 387 8.50 13.75 -14.68
C LEU A 387 8.24 14.78 -15.78
N ARG A 388 9.24 15.60 -16.15
CA ARG A 388 9.15 16.56 -17.23
C ARG A 388 8.72 15.88 -18.55
N LYS A 389 9.43 14.82 -18.94
CA LYS A 389 9.11 14.05 -20.16
C LYS A 389 7.73 13.36 -20.08
N THR A 390 7.37 12.89 -18.89
CA THR A 390 6.07 12.23 -18.67
C THR A 390 4.93 13.24 -18.79
N ASP A 391 5.07 14.42 -18.22
CA ASP A 391 4.09 15.49 -18.31
C ASP A 391 3.89 15.98 -19.75
N GLU A 392 4.96 16.15 -20.53
CA GLU A 392 4.88 16.52 -21.94
C GLU A 392 4.06 15.50 -22.74
N TRP A 393 4.35 14.23 -22.51
CA TRP A 393 3.64 13.13 -23.16
C TRP A 393 2.18 13.02 -22.67
N ALA A 394 1.92 13.16 -21.36
CA ALA A 394 0.56 13.12 -20.81
C ALA A 394 -0.31 14.27 -21.35
N ARG A 395 0.22 15.50 -21.40
CA ARG A 395 -0.49 16.66 -21.98
C ARG A 395 -0.85 16.42 -23.45
N ARG A 396 0.02 15.79 -24.24
CA ARG A 396 -0.30 15.42 -25.62
C ARG A 396 -1.45 14.42 -25.68
N ARG A 397 -1.51 13.45 -24.76
CA ARG A 397 -2.63 12.51 -24.67
C ARG A 397 -3.93 13.17 -24.28
N ILE A 398 -3.89 14.08 -23.30
CA ILE A 398 -5.06 14.86 -22.86
C ILE A 398 -5.62 15.67 -24.03
N ARG A 399 -4.78 16.40 -24.77
CA ARG A 399 -5.22 17.14 -25.97
C ARG A 399 -5.88 16.22 -27.01
N ALA A 400 -5.36 15.03 -27.22
CA ALA A 400 -5.95 14.04 -28.12
C ALA A 400 -7.34 13.57 -27.67
N VAL A 401 -7.58 13.49 -26.34
CA VAL A 401 -8.91 13.18 -25.78
C VAL A 401 -9.88 14.28 -26.10
N TYR A 402 -9.56 15.52 -25.76
CA TYR A 402 -10.45 16.67 -26.01
C TYR A 402 -10.70 16.84 -27.50
N TRP A 403 -9.68 16.72 -28.36
CA TRP A 403 -9.85 16.78 -29.81
C TRP A 403 -10.80 15.72 -30.36
N LYS A 404 -10.78 14.52 -29.83
CA LYS A 404 -11.73 13.47 -30.20
C LYS A 404 -13.14 13.76 -29.72
N GLN A 405 -13.30 14.35 -28.53
CA GLN A 405 -14.62 14.74 -27.99
C GLN A 405 -15.29 15.85 -28.80
N TRP A 406 -14.51 16.74 -29.39
CA TRP A 406 -15.02 17.80 -30.30
C TRP A 406 -15.32 17.21 -31.68
N LYS A 407 -16.29 16.33 -31.76
CA LYS A 407 -16.58 15.54 -32.99
C LYS A 407 -16.90 16.38 -34.20
N LYS A 408 -17.80 17.39 -34.07
CA LYS A 408 -18.29 18.23 -35.19
C LYS A 408 -17.35 19.41 -35.43
N ILE A 409 -17.20 19.81 -36.69
CA ILE A 409 -16.41 20.98 -37.11
C ILE A 409 -16.85 22.24 -36.35
N LYS A 410 -18.17 22.48 -36.25
CA LYS A 410 -18.75 23.62 -35.50
C LYS A 410 -18.31 23.60 -34.01
N THR A 411 -18.25 22.40 -33.38
CA THR A 411 -17.79 22.25 -31.98
C THR A 411 -16.30 22.57 -31.90
N LYS A 412 -15.48 22.00 -32.78
CA LYS A 412 -14.02 22.27 -32.81
C LYS A 412 -13.76 23.77 -32.98
N TYR A 413 -14.41 24.41 -33.91
CA TYR A 413 -14.28 25.84 -34.13
C TYR A 413 -14.63 26.66 -32.90
N ARG A 414 -15.81 26.41 -32.29
CA ARG A 414 -16.24 27.08 -31.06
C ARG A 414 -15.24 26.92 -29.93
N MET A 415 -14.74 25.71 -29.73
CA MET A 415 -13.77 25.42 -28.66
C MET A 415 -12.40 26.07 -28.93
N LEU A 416 -11.95 26.12 -30.18
CA LEU A 416 -10.72 26.82 -30.56
C LEU A 416 -10.85 28.34 -30.37
N LYS A 417 -11.99 28.94 -30.69
CA LYS A 417 -12.28 30.33 -30.37
C LYS A 417 -12.29 30.63 -28.89
N ALA A 418 -12.91 29.75 -28.09
CA ALA A 418 -12.89 29.85 -26.61
C ALA A 418 -11.48 29.75 -26.01
N LEU A 419 -10.55 29.09 -26.70
CA LEU A 419 -9.14 29.05 -26.35
C LEU A 419 -8.33 30.27 -26.82
N GLY A 420 -8.99 31.25 -27.45
CA GLY A 420 -8.39 32.53 -27.85
C GLY A 420 -7.76 32.56 -29.26
N LEU A 421 -8.12 31.61 -30.16
CA LEU A 421 -7.61 31.64 -31.53
C LEU A 421 -8.34 32.69 -32.36
N GLU A 422 -7.58 33.26 -33.28
CA GLU A 422 -8.12 34.07 -34.36
C GLU A 422 -9.09 33.27 -35.24
N ASP A 423 -10.05 33.96 -35.85
CA ASP A 423 -11.16 33.33 -36.57
C ASP A 423 -10.68 32.43 -37.71
N TRP A 424 -9.83 32.97 -38.60
CA TRP A 424 -9.29 32.23 -39.74
C TRP A 424 -8.54 30.98 -39.35
N LYS A 425 -7.73 31.06 -38.31
CA LYS A 425 -6.93 29.91 -37.78
C LYS A 425 -7.79 28.87 -37.08
N ALA A 426 -8.84 29.31 -36.38
CA ALA A 426 -9.81 28.41 -35.77
C ALA A 426 -10.60 27.64 -36.85
N LYS A 427 -11.00 28.29 -37.96
CA LYS A 427 -11.65 27.66 -39.13
C LYS A 427 -10.73 26.67 -39.82
N GLU A 428 -9.47 27.03 -40.08
CA GLU A 428 -8.44 26.15 -40.66
C GLU A 428 -8.26 24.87 -39.84
N LEU A 429 -7.99 25.01 -38.55
CA LEU A 429 -7.75 23.86 -37.67
C LEU A 429 -8.99 23.01 -37.46
N ALA A 430 -10.19 23.59 -37.34
CA ALA A 430 -11.43 22.86 -37.20
C ALA A 430 -11.71 21.90 -38.36
N ASN A 431 -11.36 22.32 -39.57
CA ASN A 431 -11.51 21.55 -40.83
C ASN A 431 -10.34 20.58 -41.05
N SER A 432 -9.32 20.59 -40.22
CA SER A 432 -8.15 19.74 -40.39
C SER A 432 -8.50 18.24 -40.36
N ARG A 433 -8.05 17.52 -41.39
CA ARG A 433 -8.15 16.04 -41.50
C ARG A 433 -7.01 15.30 -40.83
N LYS A 434 -6.09 16.00 -40.12
CA LYS A 434 -4.97 15.38 -39.40
C LYS A 434 -5.48 14.48 -38.26
N GLY A 435 -4.89 13.31 -38.13
CA GLY A 435 -5.23 12.37 -37.04
C GLY A 435 -5.00 12.95 -35.64
N TYR A 436 -5.72 12.44 -34.64
CA TYR A 436 -5.76 12.94 -33.26
C TYR A 436 -4.39 13.22 -32.66
N TRP A 437 -3.40 12.34 -32.91
CA TRP A 437 -2.06 12.45 -32.36
C TRP A 437 -1.24 13.60 -33.00
N ARG A 438 -1.41 13.83 -34.28
CA ARG A 438 -0.81 14.97 -34.98
C ARG A 438 -1.44 16.28 -34.54
N MET A 439 -2.79 16.30 -34.45
CA MET A 439 -3.51 17.50 -33.95
C MET A 439 -3.15 17.84 -32.51
N ALA A 440 -2.97 16.86 -31.63
CA ALA A 440 -2.53 17.10 -30.26
C ALA A 440 -1.14 17.78 -30.16
N LYS A 441 -0.28 17.65 -31.21
CA LYS A 441 0.98 18.41 -31.31
C LYS A 441 0.73 19.85 -31.74
N VAL A 442 -0.14 20.06 -32.75
CA VAL A 442 -0.51 21.40 -33.23
C VAL A 442 -1.17 22.20 -32.10
N LEU A 443 -2.05 21.57 -31.34
CA LEU A 443 -2.75 22.17 -30.20
C LEU A 443 -1.84 22.56 -29.03
N ASN A 444 -0.55 22.22 -29.05
CA ASN A 444 0.34 22.50 -27.93
C ASN A 444 0.50 23.97 -27.60
N GLN A 445 0.53 24.82 -28.63
CA GLN A 445 0.65 26.28 -28.49
C GLN A 445 -0.65 26.92 -27.98
N ILE A 446 -1.79 26.35 -28.37
CA ILE A 446 -3.13 26.88 -28.13
C ILE A 446 -3.68 26.32 -26.80
N PHE A 447 -3.74 25.01 -26.71
CA PHE A 447 -4.16 24.30 -25.52
C PHE A 447 -2.94 24.07 -24.60
N SER A 448 -2.48 25.16 -24.00
CA SER A 448 -1.21 25.28 -23.28
C SER A 448 -1.19 24.52 -21.96
N LYS A 449 0.00 24.40 -21.33
CA LYS A 449 0.17 23.86 -19.98
C LYS A 449 -0.76 24.55 -18.97
N LYS A 450 -0.89 25.89 -19.05
CA LYS A 450 -1.73 26.68 -18.14
C LYS A 450 -3.20 26.32 -18.24
N ILE A 451 -3.71 26.11 -19.47
CA ILE A 451 -5.11 25.73 -19.71
C ILE A 451 -5.39 24.32 -19.19
N ILE A 452 -4.48 23.37 -19.45
CA ILE A 452 -4.62 21.98 -18.96
C ILE A 452 -4.63 21.95 -17.42
N ALA A 453 -3.79 22.77 -16.77
CA ALA A 453 -3.80 22.89 -15.31
C ALA A 453 -5.11 23.49 -14.78
N LYS A 454 -5.68 24.52 -15.47
CA LYS A 454 -7.00 25.10 -15.10
C LYS A 454 -8.15 24.09 -15.21
N LEU A 455 -8.01 23.07 -16.07
CA LEU A 455 -8.97 21.97 -16.19
C LEU A 455 -8.79 20.89 -15.10
N GLY A 456 -7.89 21.08 -14.13
CA GLY A 456 -7.68 20.14 -13.03
C GLY A 456 -6.59 19.09 -13.23
N TYR A 457 -5.93 19.04 -14.39
CA TYR A 457 -4.83 18.09 -14.61
C TYR A 457 -3.53 18.56 -13.94
N THR A 458 -3.20 17.95 -12.81
CA THR A 458 -1.99 18.25 -12.07
C THR A 458 -0.73 17.84 -12.86
N SER A 459 0.27 18.74 -12.94
CA SER A 459 1.60 18.41 -13.46
C SER A 459 2.36 17.59 -12.42
N MET A 460 2.92 16.46 -12.82
CA MET A 460 3.72 15.60 -11.94
C MET A 460 4.99 16.33 -11.46
N LEU A 461 5.65 17.06 -12.37
CA LEU A 461 6.86 17.81 -12.04
C LEU A 461 6.58 18.95 -11.08
N ASP A 462 5.55 19.75 -11.34
CA ASP A 462 5.24 20.90 -10.49
C ASP A 462 4.86 20.43 -9.07
N TYR A 463 4.07 19.36 -8.96
CA TYR A 463 3.72 18.77 -7.68
C TYR A 463 4.95 18.19 -6.95
N TYR A 464 5.85 17.50 -7.67
CA TYR A 464 7.10 16.99 -7.11
C TYR A 464 7.99 18.10 -6.54
N LEU A 465 8.12 19.23 -7.25
CA LEU A 465 8.91 20.36 -6.77
C LEU A 465 8.33 20.96 -5.48
N ILE A 466 7.00 21.10 -5.41
CA ILE A 466 6.33 21.61 -4.20
C ILE A 466 6.60 20.73 -2.98
N ILE A 467 6.49 19.39 -3.11
CA ILE A 467 6.71 18.49 -1.96
C ILE A 467 8.19 18.24 -1.62
N CYS A 468 9.13 18.61 -2.49
CA CYS A 468 10.56 18.53 -2.19
C CYS A 468 11.15 19.85 -1.65
N GLU A 469 10.44 20.96 -1.81
CA GLU A 469 10.81 22.28 -1.27
C GLU A 469 10.27 22.49 0.16
N ASN A 470 9.27 21.70 0.56
CA ASN A 470 8.76 21.60 1.93
C ASN A 470 9.37 20.38 2.64
#